data_dd37dd553771664c6db0e68836ce7af2
#
_entry.id   dd37dd553771664c6db0e68836ce7af2
#
_cell.length_a   1.000
_cell.length_b   1.000
_cell.length_c   1.000
_cell.angle_alpha   90.00
_cell.angle_beta   90.00
_cell.angle_gamma   90.00
#
_symmetry.space_group_name_H-M   'P 1'
#
loop_
_entity.id
_entity.type
_entity.pdbx_description
1 polymer ?
#
loop_
_entity_poly.entity_id
_entity_poly.type
_entity_poly.pdbx_seq_one_letter_code
_entity_poly.pdbx_strand_id
1 'polypeptide(L)'
;MEENRKKALAAALGQIEKQFGKGSVMRLGDAAASFDIDTVSTGSLGLDIALGIGGLPRGRVVEIFGPEASGKTTLTLQVIAEVQRGGGTAAFVDAEHALDPSYAQKLGVDIGDLLVSQPDTGEQALEITDMLVRSNAVDIVVIDSVAALTPKAEIEGEMGEMQVGLHARLMSQALRKLTGNIKRSNTMVIFINQIRMKIGVMFGNPETTTGGNALKFYCSVRLDIRRIGAIKNGDEVVGNMTRVKVVKNKVAPPFREAEFEIMYGQGISREGEIIELGAAQGIIEKSGSWYSYKGNRIGQGKDNTRTYLQTNREVAREIEEQIRARLLPVRQQRNGDEAASTA
;
A
#
# COMPACT_ATOMS: atom_id res chain seq x y z
N MET A 1 49.36 -11.07 4.51
CA MET A 1 48.26 -11.42 3.55
C MET A 1 47.04 -10.54 3.73
N GLU A 2 46.59 -10.27 4.93
CA GLU A 2 45.35 -9.48 5.24
C GLU A 2 45.46 -8.00 4.82
N GLU A 3 46.61 -7.39 5.05
CA GLU A 3 46.84 -5.96 4.70
C GLU A 3 46.87 -5.71 3.18
N ASN A 4 47.42 -6.65 2.39
CA ASN A 4 47.41 -6.56 0.93
C ASN A 4 46.00 -6.71 0.36
N ARG A 5 45.15 -7.53 1.00
CA ARG A 5 43.72 -7.67 0.63
C ARG A 5 42.93 -6.38 0.95
N LYS A 6 43.20 -5.74 2.10
CA LYS A 6 42.58 -4.45 2.47
C LYS A 6 42.93 -3.34 1.50
N LYS A 7 44.22 -3.24 1.10
CA LYS A 7 44.69 -2.27 0.10
C LYS A 7 44.06 -2.50 -1.27
N ALA A 8 44.02 -3.76 -1.72
CA ALA A 8 43.37 -4.11 -2.99
C ALA A 8 41.90 -3.79 -3.01
N LEU A 9 41.17 -4.07 -1.90
CA LEU A 9 39.75 -3.72 -1.76
C LEU A 9 39.54 -2.20 -1.79
N ALA A 10 40.34 -1.43 -1.05
CA ALA A 10 40.27 0.03 -1.06
C ALA A 10 40.50 0.62 -2.44
N ALA A 11 41.48 0.10 -3.18
CA ALA A 11 41.75 0.51 -4.57
C ALA A 11 40.57 0.19 -5.50
N ALA A 12 39.98 -1.00 -5.37
CA ALA A 12 38.80 -1.40 -6.15
C ALA A 12 37.59 -0.52 -5.86
N LEU A 13 37.31 -0.22 -4.59
CA LEU A 13 36.21 0.68 -4.17
C LEU A 13 36.43 2.10 -4.72
N GLY A 14 37.66 2.65 -4.63
CA GLY A 14 37.99 3.95 -5.20
C GLY A 14 37.84 3.99 -6.74
N GLN A 15 38.17 2.90 -7.42
CA GLN A 15 37.97 2.81 -8.87
C GLN A 15 36.49 2.73 -9.25
N ILE A 16 35.70 1.99 -8.50
CA ILE A 16 34.23 1.90 -8.68
C ILE A 16 33.57 3.26 -8.45
N GLU A 17 33.94 3.95 -7.36
CA GLU A 17 33.40 5.30 -7.08
C GLU A 17 33.76 6.32 -8.16
N LYS A 18 34.98 6.23 -8.71
CA LYS A 18 35.43 7.10 -9.79
C LYS A 18 34.69 6.85 -11.10
N GLN A 19 34.34 5.58 -11.38
CA GLN A 19 33.67 5.18 -12.62
C GLN A 19 32.16 5.31 -12.57
N PHE A 20 31.52 5.01 -11.42
CA PHE A 20 30.08 4.91 -11.26
C PHE A 20 29.48 5.95 -10.30
N GLY A 21 30.29 6.79 -9.68
CA GLY A 21 29.89 7.82 -8.72
C GLY A 21 29.95 7.38 -7.26
N LYS A 22 30.00 8.35 -6.36
CA LYS A 22 29.98 8.10 -4.91
C LYS A 22 28.71 7.37 -4.48
N GLY A 23 28.85 6.37 -3.59
CA GLY A 23 27.73 5.58 -3.09
C GLY A 23 27.34 4.40 -3.98
N SER A 24 28.08 4.13 -5.10
CA SER A 24 27.85 2.94 -5.94
C SER A 24 28.10 1.63 -5.19
N VAL A 25 28.99 1.64 -4.20
CA VAL A 25 29.23 0.57 -3.24
C VAL A 25 29.30 1.18 -1.85
N MET A 26 28.54 0.62 -0.92
CA MET A 26 28.54 1.05 0.48
C MET A 26 28.59 -0.16 1.43
N ARG A 27 29.12 0.02 2.61
CA ARG A 27 29.03 -1.01 3.64
C ARG A 27 27.66 -0.95 4.29
N LEU A 28 27.04 -2.09 4.53
CA LEU A 28 25.69 -2.16 5.09
C LEU A 28 25.61 -1.49 6.47
N GLY A 29 26.66 -1.58 7.28
CA GLY A 29 26.73 -0.91 8.59
C GLY A 29 26.74 0.62 8.49
N ASP A 30 27.43 1.17 7.46
CA ASP A 30 27.48 2.63 7.23
C ASP A 30 26.15 3.15 6.63
N ALA A 31 25.41 2.25 5.98
CA ALA A 31 24.12 2.52 5.34
C ALA A 31 22.91 2.35 6.28
N ALA A 32 23.12 1.93 7.53
CA ALA A 32 22.01 1.67 8.47
C ALA A 32 21.11 2.90 8.67
N ALA A 33 21.64 4.11 8.54
CA ALA A 33 20.88 5.36 8.55
C ALA A 33 20.10 5.63 7.25
N SER A 34 20.41 4.96 6.13
CA SER A 34 19.76 5.18 4.83
C SER A 34 18.67 4.14 4.50
N PHE A 35 18.44 3.15 5.38
CA PHE A 35 17.39 2.14 5.22
C PHE A 35 16.06 2.52 5.88
N ASP A 36 15.92 3.75 6.39
CA ASP A 36 14.61 4.22 6.86
C ASP A 36 13.69 4.42 5.65
N ILE A 37 12.76 3.49 5.49
CA ILE A 37 11.80 3.50 4.37
C ILE A 37 10.64 4.39 4.76
N ASP A 38 10.46 5.48 4.03
CA ASP A 38 9.26 6.31 4.17
C ASP A 38 8.01 5.49 3.86
N THR A 39 6.97 5.70 4.65
CA THR A 39 5.71 4.96 4.51
C THR A 39 4.53 5.89 4.40
N VAL A 40 3.48 5.39 3.76
CA VAL A 40 2.15 6.00 3.71
C VAL A 40 1.17 5.09 4.44
N SER A 41 0.36 5.65 5.34
CA SER A 41 -0.72 4.90 6.00
C SER A 41 -1.68 4.32 4.97
N THR A 42 -2.21 3.15 5.25
CA THR A 42 -3.26 2.53 4.43
C THR A 42 -4.66 3.07 4.73
N GLY A 43 -4.79 3.91 5.76
CA GLY A 43 -6.08 4.29 6.35
C GLY A 43 -6.60 3.28 7.37
N SER A 44 -6.07 2.05 7.38
CA SER A 44 -6.33 1.02 8.39
C SER A 44 -5.17 0.92 9.37
N LEU A 45 -5.43 1.14 10.65
CA LEU A 45 -4.44 1.04 11.71
C LEU A 45 -3.91 -0.40 11.86
N GLY A 46 -4.82 -1.38 11.78
CA GLY A 46 -4.47 -2.79 11.85
C GLY A 46 -3.58 -3.23 10.70
N LEU A 47 -3.86 -2.77 9.47
CA LEU A 47 -3.03 -3.09 8.31
C LEU A 47 -1.67 -2.41 8.37
N ASP A 48 -1.59 -1.15 8.83
CA ASP A 48 -0.34 -0.45 9.05
C ASP A 48 0.57 -1.22 10.03
N ILE A 49 -0.02 -1.76 11.10
CA ILE A 49 0.67 -2.61 12.08
C ILE A 49 1.07 -3.96 11.47
N ALA A 50 0.19 -4.59 10.70
CA ALA A 50 0.47 -5.86 10.04
C ALA A 50 1.62 -5.74 9.01
N LEU A 51 1.75 -4.58 8.35
CA LEU A 51 2.86 -4.27 7.46
C LEU A 51 4.20 -4.12 8.20
N GLY A 52 4.20 -3.88 9.51
CA GLY A 52 5.38 -3.89 10.37
C GLY A 52 6.24 -2.63 10.31
N ILE A 53 5.96 -1.71 9.38
CA ILE A 53 6.68 -0.45 9.19
C ILE A 53 5.74 0.77 9.28
N GLY A 54 4.48 0.56 9.68
CA GLY A 54 3.50 1.63 9.89
C GLY A 54 2.78 2.11 8.63
N GLY A 55 2.84 1.37 7.53
CA GLY A 55 2.16 1.68 6.28
C GLY A 55 2.78 1.02 5.06
N LEU A 56 2.37 1.43 3.86
CA LEU A 56 2.94 0.99 2.60
C LEU A 56 4.26 1.73 2.29
N PRO A 57 5.29 1.02 1.78
CA PRO A 57 6.60 1.62 1.53
C PRO A 57 6.60 2.54 0.29
N ARG A 58 7.13 3.76 0.42
CA ARG A 58 7.43 4.64 -0.73
C ARG A 58 8.55 4.07 -1.59
N GLY A 59 8.60 4.45 -2.85
CA GLY A 59 9.63 4.01 -3.77
C GLY A 59 9.57 2.51 -4.09
N ARG A 60 8.40 1.89 -3.95
CA ARG A 60 8.20 0.45 -4.14
C ARG A 60 6.95 0.14 -4.96
N VAL A 61 6.97 -1.06 -5.55
CA VAL A 61 5.81 -1.66 -6.20
C VAL A 61 5.03 -2.46 -5.16
N VAL A 62 3.72 -2.23 -5.10
CA VAL A 62 2.75 -2.93 -4.25
C VAL A 62 1.71 -3.60 -5.14
N GLU A 63 1.30 -4.81 -4.83
CA GLU A 63 0.16 -5.48 -5.46
C GLU A 63 -0.93 -5.70 -4.42
N ILE A 64 -2.16 -5.27 -4.75
CA ILE A 64 -3.37 -5.54 -3.96
C ILE A 64 -4.28 -6.40 -4.83
N PHE A 65 -4.57 -7.62 -4.39
CA PHE A 65 -5.37 -8.55 -5.17
C PHE A 65 -6.42 -9.25 -4.31
N GLY A 66 -7.48 -9.68 -4.95
CA GLY A 66 -8.60 -10.34 -4.29
C GLY A 66 -9.78 -10.53 -5.23
N PRO A 67 -10.86 -11.20 -4.76
CA PRO A 67 -12.10 -11.33 -5.51
C PRO A 67 -12.72 -9.97 -5.87
N GLU A 68 -13.70 -9.99 -6.74
CA GLU A 68 -14.56 -8.85 -7.00
C GLU A 68 -15.27 -8.38 -5.72
N ALA A 69 -15.54 -7.09 -5.58
CA ALA A 69 -16.21 -6.49 -4.43
C ALA A 69 -15.53 -6.77 -3.07
N SER A 70 -14.25 -7.12 -3.04
CA SER A 70 -13.49 -7.37 -1.80
C SER A 70 -12.96 -6.09 -1.13
N GLY A 71 -13.08 -4.92 -1.76
CA GLY A 71 -12.60 -3.63 -1.23
C GLY A 71 -11.24 -3.17 -1.74
N LYS A 72 -10.73 -3.73 -2.86
CA LYS A 72 -9.43 -3.35 -3.44
C LYS A 72 -9.36 -1.85 -3.77
N THR A 73 -10.31 -1.36 -4.55
CA THR A 73 -10.39 0.05 -4.95
C THR A 73 -10.64 0.95 -3.75
N THR A 74 -11.47 0.53 -2.79
CA THR A 74 -11.70 1.26 -1.53
C THR A 74 -10.40 1.46 -0.76
N LEU A 75 -9.62 0.39 -0.57
CA LEU A 75 -8.33 0.46 0.14
C LEU A 75 -7.35 1.38 -0.59
N THR A 76 -7.26 1.30 -1.92
CA THR A 76 -6.34 2.16 -2.69
C THR A 76 -6.75 3.62 -2.70
N LEU A 77 -8.04 3.93 -2.76
CA LEU A 77 -8.55 5.31 -2.62
C LEU A 77 -8.27 5.89 -1.24
N GLN A 78 -8.35 5.08 -0.19
CA GLN A 78 -7.94 5.49 1.16
C GLN A 78 -6.44 5.81 1.23
N VAL A 79 -5.58 5.00 0.60
CA VAL A 79 -4.14 5.28 0.50
C VAL A 79 -3.88 6.60 -0.24
N ILE A 80 -4.61 6.85 -1.35
CA ILE A 80 -4.54 8.13 -2.07
C ILE A 80 -4.90 9.30 -1.15
N ALA A 81 -6.00 9.18 -0.41
CA ALA A 81 -6.43 10.21 0.54
C ALA A 81 -5.37 10.48 1.63
N GLU A 82 -4.69 9.43 2.12
CA GLU A 82 -3.58 9.59 3.08
C GLU A 82 -2.36 10.30 2.45
N VAL A 83 -2.02 10.00 1.18
CA VAL A 83 -0.95 10.70 0.44
C VAL A 83 -1.28 12.18 0.28
N GLN A 84 -2.49 12.51 -0.20
CA GLN A 84 -2.93 13.88 -0.41
C GLN A 84 -3.01 14.67 0.92
N ARG A 85 -3.45 14.03 2.00
CA ARG A 85 -3.48 14.61 3.35
C ARG A 85 -2.09 14.98 3.87
N GLY A 86 -1.07 14.22 3.43
CA GLY A 86 0.34 14.54 3.67
C GLY A 86 0.93 15.56 2.70
N GLY A 87 0.13 16.19 1.83
CA GLY A 87 0.56 17.16 0.82
C GLY A 87 1.20 16.53 -0.43
N GLY A 88 1.05 15.21 -0.61
CA GLY A 88 1.58 14.49 -1.77
C GLY A 88 0.63 14.48 -2.97
N THR A 89 1.20 14.28 -4.16
CA THR A 89 0.48 14.21 -5.44
C THR A 89 0.14 12.77 -5.79
N ALA A 90 -1.12 12.52 -6.19
CA ALA A 90 -1.62 11.20 -6.55
C ALA A 90 -2.09 11.13 -8.00
N ALA A 91 -1.86 9.99 -8.64
CA ALA A 91 -2.37 9.68 -9.96
C ALA A 91 -3.12 8.33 -9.94
N PHE A 92 -4.20 8.25 -10.70
CA PHE A 92 -5.03 7.05 -10.87
C PHE A 92 -5.13 6.72 -12.35
N VAL A 93 -4.62 5.56 -12.74
CA VAL A 93 -4.71 5.02 -14.09
C VAL A 93 -5.89 4.04 -14.10
N ASP A 94 -7.02 4.53 -14.58
CA ASP A 94 -8.32 3.83 -14.62
C ASP A 94 -8.47 3.05 -15.92
N ALA A 95 -7.87 1.86 -15.99
CA ALA A 95 -7.96 0.99 -17.15
C ALA A 95 -9.30 0.23 -17.23
N GLU A 96 -10.08 0.18 -16.15
CA GLU A 96 -11.43 -0.40 -16.16
C GLU A 96 -12.51 0.63 -16.49
N HIS A 97 -12.20 1.93 -16.55
CA HIS A 97 -13.13 3.05 -16.76
C HIS A 97 -14.28 3.06 -15.74
N ALA A 98 -13.98 2.72 -14.49
CA ALA A 98 -14.97 2.47 -13.44
C ALA A 98 -14.80 3.34 -12.19
N LEU A 99 -13.89 4.32 -12.21
CA LEU A 99 -13.69 5.22 -11.08
C LEU A 99 -14.93 6.12 -10.87
N ASP A 100 -15.53 6.02 -9.68
CA ASP A 100 -16.60 6.91 -9.23
C ASP A 100 -16.00 8.08 -8.42
N PRO A 101 -16.02 9.32 -8.98
CA PRO A 101 -15.50 10.50 -8.27
C PRO A 101 -16.25 10.82 -6.98
N SER A 102 -17.57 10.57 -6.94
CA SER A 102 -18.39 10.80 -5.74
C SER A 102 -17.99 9.85 -4.61
N TYR A 103 -17.73 8.59 -4.95
CA TYR A 103 -17.23 7.61 -3.99
C TYR A 103 -15.83 7.96 -3.49
N ALA A 104 -14.91 8.33 -4.40
CA ALA A 104 -13.56 8.76 -4.04
C ALA A 104 -13.58 9.95 -3.07
N GLN A 105 -14.41 10.95 -3.34
CA GLN A 105 -14.58 12.12 -2.46
C GLN A 105 -15.08 11.74 -1.06
N LYS A 106 -16.03 10.82 -0.97
CA LYS A 106 -16.55 10.31 0.33
C LYS A 106 -15.46 9.61 1.14
N LEU A 107 -14.49 8.99 0.48
CA LEU A 107 -13.33 8.37 1.14
C LEU A 107 -12.23 9.37 1.52
N GLY A 108 -12.43 10.66 1.25
CA GLY A 108 -11.52 11.73 1.60
C GLY A 108 -10.47 12.05 0.53
N VAL A 109 -10.64 11.55 -0.69
CA VAL A 109 -9.81 11.93 -1.83
C VAL A 109 -10.18 13.34 -2.28
N ASP A 110 -9.20 14.20 -2.42
CA ASP A 110 -9.36 15.47 -3.13
C ASP A 110 -9.38 15.20 -4.64
N ILE A 111 -10.59 15.21 -5.20
CA ILE A 111 -10.80 14.94 -6.62
C ILE A 111 -10.32 16.09 -7.52
N GLY A 112 -10.16 17.31 -6.97
CA GLY A 112 -9.62 18.46 -7.70
C GLY A 112 -8.14 18.33 -8.00
N ASP A 113 -7.40 17.65 -7.12
CA ASP A 113 -5.95 17.44 -7.22
C ASP A 113 -5.58 16.01 -7.65
N LEU A 114 -6.56 15.12 -7.89
CA LEU A 114 -6.29 13.77 -8.35
C LEU A 114 -6.06 13.75 -9.88
N LEU A 115 -4.88 13.33 -10.30
CA LEU A 115 -4.60 13.09 -11.73
C LEU A 115 -5.25 11.77 -12.16
N VAL A 116 -6.12 11.81 -13.17
CA VAL A 116 -6.78 10.61 -13.70
C VAL A 116 -6.40 10.42 -15.16
N SER A 117 -6.06 9.18 -15.53
CA SER A 117 -5.81 8.76 -16.91
C SER A 117 -6.65 7.54 -17.23
N GLN A 118 -7.28 7.53 -18.41
CA GLN A 118 -8.09 6.42 -18.91
C GLN A 118 -7.51 5.94 -20.24
N PRO A 119 -6.49 5.07 -20.20
CA PRO A 119 -5.79 4.61 -21.40
C PRO A 119 -6.57 3.54 -22.15
N ASP A 120 -6.43 3.53 -23.48
CA ASP A 120 -7.07 2.54 -24.36
C ASP A 120 -6.32 1.20 -24.40
N THR A 121 -5.01 1.20 -24.11
CA THR A 121 -4.16 0.00 -24.19
C THR A 121 -3.28 -0.16 -22.96
N GLY A 122 -2.85 -1.39 -22.69
CA GLY A 122 -1.92 -1.68 -21.60
C GLY A 122 -0.57 -0.99 -21.77
N GLU A 123 -0.05 -0.88 -23.01
CA GLU A 123 1.17 -0.15 -23.32
C GLU A 123 1.04 1.32 -22.96
N GLN A 124 -0.05 1.97 -23.36
CA GLN A 124 -0.32 3.37 -23.04
C GLN A 124 -0.40 3.60 -21.51
N ALA A 125 -1.13 2.74 -20.80
CA ALA A 125 -1.23 2.82 -19.33
C ALA A 125 0.14 2.78 -18.65
N LEU A 126 0.99 1.84 -19.07
CA LEU A 126 2.31 1.63 -18.48
C LEU A 126 3.33 2.69 -18.91
N GLU A 127 3.21 3.26 -20.10
CA GLU A 127 4.04 4.40 -20.55
C GLU A 127 3.66 5.68 -19.79
N ILE A 128 2.37 5.99 -19.63
CA ILE A 128 1.90 7.13 -18.82
C ILE A 128 2.42 6.96 -17.39
N THR A 129 2.32 5.77 -16.82
CA THR A 129 2.86 5.47 -15.49
C THR A 129 4.36 5.73 -15.41
N ASP A 130 5.15 5.28 -16.40
CA ASP A 130 6.61 5.52 -16.44
C ASP A 130 6.93 7.02 -16.53
N MET A 131 6.19 7.78 -17.33
CA MET A 131 6.36 9.23 -17.44
C MET A 131 6.06 9.94 -16.13
N LEU A 132 4.96 9.61 -15.45
CA LEU A 132 4.58 10.16 -14.16
C LEU A 132 5.64 9.85 -13.09
N VAL A 133 6.10 8.61 -13.02
CA VAL A 133 7.15 8.19 -12.08
C VAL A 133 8.47 8.93 -12.34
N ARG A 134 8.86 9.08 -13.61
CA ARG A 134 10.12 9.77 -14.00
C ARG A 134 10.09 11.27 -13.77
N SER A 135 8.91 11.88 -13.71
CA SER A 135 8.77 13.31 -13.42
C SER A 135 9.25 13.71 -12.02
N ASN A 136 9.34 12.76 -11.10
CA ASN A 136 9.61 12.99 -9.66
C ASN A 136 8.56 13.88 -8.97
N ALA A 137 7.41 14.15 -9.60
CA ALA A 137 6.39 15.06 -9.09
C ALA A 137 5.17 14.32 -8.52
N VAL A 138 5.15 12.97 -8.60
CA VAL A 138 4.03 12.15 -8.16
C VAL A 138 4.48 11.18 -7.07
N ASP A 139 3.79 11.19 -5.94
CA ASP A 139 4.09 10.34 -4.77
C ASP A 139 3.49 8.95 -4.88
N ILE A 140 2.34 8.83 -5.51
CA ILE A 140 1.63 7.56 -5.73
C ILE A 140 1.00 7.51 -7.11
N VAL A 141 1.14 6.35 -7.77
CA VAL A 141 0.37 5.98 -8.96
C VAL A 141 -0.38 4.69 -8.67
N VAL A 142 -1.69 4.68 -8.86
CA VAL A 142 -2.55 3.49 -8.77
C VAL A 142 -2.95 3.06 -10.16
N ILE A 143 -2.88 1.77 -10.46
CA ILE A 143 -3.34 1.18 -11.73
C ILE A 143 -4.47 0.21 -11.41
N ASP A 144 -5.68 0.52 -11.85
CA ASP A 144 -6.89 -0.29 -11.66
C ASP A 144 -7.46 -0.70 -13.02
N SER A 145 -7.36 -1.93 -13.42
CA SER A 145 -6.61 -3.02 -12.82
C SER A 145 -5.66 -3.68 -13.83
N VAL A 146 -4.71 -4.50 -13.35
CA VAL A 146 -3.82 -5.29 -14.23
C VAL A 146 -4.60 -6.12 -15.24
N ALA A 147 -5.76 -6.65 -14.84
CA ALA A 147 -6.61 -7.47 -15.71
C ALA A 147 -7.13 -6.72 -16.94
N ALA A 148 -7.25 -5.39 -16.85
CA ALA A 148 -7.72 -4.52 -17.94
C ALA A 148 -6.59 -3.98 -18.83
N LEU A 149 -5.33 -4.23 -18.51
CA LEU A 149 -4.18 -3.81 -19.31
C LEU A 149 -4.04 -4.67 -20.57
N THR A 150 -4.99 -4.53 -21.51
CA THR A 150 -5.00 -5.30 -22.74
C THR A 150 -3.88 -4.83 -23.68
N PRO A 151 -2.99 -5.74 -24.15
CA PRO A 151 -1.98 -5.40 -25.13
C PRO A 151 -2.59 -4.87 -26.42
N LYS A 152 -1.94 -3.85 -27.01
CA LYS A 152 -2.40 -3.24 -28.26
C LYS A 152 -2.60 -4.28 -29.38
N ALA A 153 -1.69 -5.22 -29.52
CA ALA A 153 -1.77 -6.29 -30.51
C ALA A 153 -3.00 -7.20 -30.32
N GLU A 154 -3.47 -7.35 -29.07
CA GLU A 154 -4.69 -8.12 -28.76
C GLU A 154 -5.95 -7.34 -29.15
N ILE A 155 -5.94 -6.01 -29.02
CA ILE A 155 -7.05 -5.14 -29.43
C ILE A 155 -7.15 -5.06 -30.96
N GLU A 156 -6.02 -5.02 -31.66
CA GLU A 156 -5.95 -4.92 -33.13
C GLU A 156 -6.13 -6.28 -33.83
N GLY A 157 -6.05 -7.40 -33.09
CA GLY A 157 -6.25 -8.74 -33.59
C GLY A 157 -7.70 -9.10 -33.87
N GLU A 158 -7.93 -10.20 -34.59
CA GLU A 158 -9.28 -10.69 -34.87
C GLU A 158 -9.92 -11.34 -33.65
N MET A 159 -11.24 -11.25 -33.51
CA MET A 159 -11.99 -11.91 -32.45
C MET A 159 -11.77 -13.43 -32.50
N GLY A 160 -11.25 -13.98 -31.41
CA GLY A 160 -10.96 -15.41 -31.29
C GLY A 160 -9.51 -15.80 -31.61
N GLU A 161 -8.68 -14.85 -32.03
CA GLU A 161 -7.25 -15.09 -32.21
C GLU A 161 -6.56 -15.35 -30.87
N MET A 162 -5.84 -16.48 -30.79
CA MET A 162 -5.14 -16.86 -29.56
C MET A 162 -3.79 -16.13 -29.44
N GLN A 163 -3.73 -15.11 -28.61
CA GLN A 163 -2.53 -14.29 -28.36
C GLN A 163 -1.85 -14.71 -27.04
N VAL A 164 -1.23 -15.90 -27.04
CA VAL A 164 -0.66 -16.49 -25.83
C VAL A 164 0.50 -15.68 -25.27
N GLY A 165 0.35 -15.25 -24.00
CA GLY A 165 1.44 -14.69 -23.21
C GLY A 165 1.78 -13.23 -23.49
N LEU A 166 1.08 -12.50 -24.37
CA LEU A 166 1.35 -11.09 -24.64
C LEU A 166 1.24 -10.23 -23.37
N HIS A 167 0.18 -10.37 -22.62
CA HIS A 167 -0.04 -9.64 -21.36
C HIS A 167 1.10 -9.90 -20.34
N ALA A 168 1.53 -11.16 -20.16
CA ALA A 168 2.63 -11.48 -19.26
C ALA A 168 3.97 -10.90 -19.75
N ARG A 169 4.19 -10.84 -21.08
CA ARG A 169 5.37 -10.24 -21.69
C ARG A 169 5.38 -8.72 -21.51
N LEU A 170 4.25 -8.06 -21.74
CA LEU A 170 4.05 -6.63 -21.50
C LEU A 170 4.37 -6.26 -20.06
N MET A 171 3.77 -6.95 -19.09
CA MET A 171 4.02 -6.73 -17.66
C MET A 171 5.49 -6.95 -17.28
N SER A 172 6.13 -7.98 -17.83
CA SER A 172 7.54 -8.27 -17.56
C SER A 172 8.46 -7.17 -18.08
N GLN A 173 8.19 -6.63 -19.26
CA GLN A 173 8.95 -5.54 -19.87
C GLN A 173 8.76 -4.23 -19.08
N ALA A 174 7.52 -3.87 -18.78
CA ALA A 174 7.19 -2.66 -18.05
C ALA A 174 7.81 -2.64 -16.65
N LEU A 175 7.66 -3.72 -15.88
CA LEU A 175 8.18 -3.78 -14.51
C LEU A 175 9.72 -3.69 -14.46
N ARG A 176 10.44 -4.26 -15.44
CA ARG A 176 11.90 -4.08 -15.56
C ARG A 176 12.27 -2.61 -15.73
N LYS A 177 11.51 -1.87 -16.53
CA LYS A 177 11.75 -0.45 -16.80
C LYS A 177 11.35 0.42 -15.60
N LEU A 178 10.16 0.19 -15.04
CA LEU A 178 9.59 0.97 -13.95
C LEU A 178 10.36 0.85 -12.64
N THR A 179 10.85 -0.35 -12.27
CA THR A 179 11.40 -0.60 -10.93
C THR A 179 12.60 0.31 -10.60
N GLY A 180 13.47 0.57 -11.57
CA GLY A 180 14.61 1.48 -11.40
C GLY A 180 14.19 2.94 -11.21
N ASN A 181 13.16 3.37 -11.94
CA ASN A 181 12.62 4.73 -11.87
C ASN A 181 11.87 4.95 -10.56
N ILE A 182 11.02 4.00 -10.16
CA ILE A 182 10.24 4.00 -8.91
C ILE A 182 11.15 4.19 -7.69
N LYS A 183 12.28 3.48 -7.63
CA LYS A 183 13.24 3.64 -6.52
C LYS A 183 13.88 5.03 -6.48
N ARG A 184 14.18 5.60 -7.65
CA ARG A 184 14.83 6.93 -7.75
C ARG A 184 13.89 8.07 -7.42
N SER A 185 12.64 7.98 -7.88
CA SER A 185 11.61 9.01 -7.66
C SER A 185 10.95 8.93 -6.29
N ASN A 186 11.19 7.87 -5.51
CA ASN A 186 10.48 7.57 -4.27
C ASN A 186 8.94 7.46 -4.45
N THR A 187 8.47 7.31 -5.69
CA THR A 187 7.06 7.13 -6.02
C THR A 187 6.60 5.73 -5.63
N MET A 188 5.46 5.59 -4.98
CA MET A 188 4.80 4.31 -4.76
C MET A 188 3.92 3.96 -5.96
N VAL A 189 4.02 2.72 -6.49
CA VAL A 189 3.13 2.25 -7.55
C VAL A 189 2.33 1.07 -7.03
N ILE A 190 1.00 1.20 -7.02
CA ILE A 190 0.06 0.17 -6.61
C ILE A 190 -0.61 -0.42 -7.83
N PHE A 191 -0.49 -1.72 -8.01
CA PHE A 191 -1.24 -2.49 -8.99
C PHE A 191 -2.41 -3.20 -8.30
N ILE A 192 -3.62 -2.87 -8.69
CA ILE A 192 -4.81 -3.65 -8.34
C ILE A 192 -4.89 -4.84 -9.29
N ASN A 193 -5.14 -6.04 -8.75
CA ASN A 193 -5.19 -7.25 -9.55
C ASN A 193 -6.40 -8.13 -9.19
N GLN A 194 -6.84 -8.89 -10.17
CA GLN A 194 -7.95 -9.83 -10.03
C GLN A 194 -7.42 -11.26 -9.88
N ILE A 195 -8.19 -12.09 -9.18
CA ILE A 195 -7.91 -13.53 -9.05
C ILE A 195 -8.49 -14.26 -10.26
N ARG A 196 -7.75 -15.25 -10.75
CA ARG A 196 -8.15 -16.22 -11.75
C ARG A 196 -7.89 -17.62 -11.22
N MET A 197 -8.67 -18.57 -11.67
CA MET A 197 -8.52 -19.98 -11.31
C MET A 197 -7.72 -20.71 -12.39
N LYS A 198 -6.67 -21.40 -12.00
CA LYS A 198 -5.93 -22.28 -12.91
C LYS A 198 -6.74 -23.53 -13.17
N ILE A 199 -6.94 -23.85 -14.45
CA ILE A 199 -7.62 -25.07 -14.86
C ILE A 199 -6.69 -26.28 -14.63
N GLY A 200 -7.24 -27.40 -14.14
CA GLY A 200 -6.53 -28.67 -13.98
C GLY A 200 -5.65 -28.80 -12.73
N VAL A 201 -5.70 -27.84 -11.79
CA VAL A 201 -4.98 -27.96 -10.51
C VAL A 201 -5.83 -28.81 -9.54
N MET A 202 -5.47 -30.06 -9.35
CA MET A 202 -6.16 -30.99 -8.42
C MET A 202 -5.65 -30.85 -6.98
N PHE A 203 -4.41 -30.41 -6.77
CA PHE A 203 -3.79 -30.25 -5.45
C PHE A 203 -3.12 -28.90 -5.30
N GLY A 204 -3.19 -28.32 -4.10
CA GLY A 204 -2.65 -26.99 -3.81
C GLY A 204 -3.64 -25.85 -4.11
N ASN A 205 -3.14 -24.61 -4.14
CA ASN A 205 -3.98 -23.43 -4.38
C ASN A 205 -4.12 -23.16 -5.89
N PRO A 206 -5.33 -23.30 -6.47
CA PRO A 206 -5.57 -23.00 -7.88
C PRO A 206 -5.59 -21.50 -8.20
N GLU A 207 -5.70 -20.64 -7.20
CA GLU A 207 -5.79 -19.20 -7.41
C GLU A 207 -4.47 -18.62 -7.95
N THR A 208 -4.60 -17.74 -8.92
CA THR A 208 -3.49 -16.96 -9.47
C THR A 208 -3.96 -15.55 -9.81
N THR A 209 -3.05 -14.62 -9.95
CA THR A 209 -3.33 -13.26 -10.41
C THR A 209 -3.05 -13.12 -11.89
N THR A 210 -3.67 -12.15 -12.58
CA THR A 210 -3.44 -11.83 -14.00
C THR A 210 -2.07 -11.22 -14.24
N GLY A 211 -1.63 -11.10 -15.50
CA GLY A 211 -0.34 -10.48 -15.86
C GLY A 211 0.88 -11.36 -15.67
N GLY A 212 0.70 -12.68 -15.46
CA GLY A 212 1.80 -13.63 -15.31
C GLY A 212 2.50 -13.55 -13.95
N ASN A 213 3.79 -13.92 -13.91
CA ASN A 213 4.54 -14.00 -12.65
C ASN A 213 5.41 -12.76 -12.36
N ALA A 214 5.61 -11.86 -13.33
CA ALA A 214 6.53 -10.73 -13.17
C ALA A 214 6.20 -9.88 -11.96
N LEU A 215 4.93 -9.48 -11.79
CA LEU A 215 4.49 -8.65 -10.68
C LEU A 215 4.76 -9.32 -9.33
N LYS A 216 4.58 -10.65 -9.22
CA LYS A 216 4.88 -11.41 -8.00
C LYS A 216 6.34 -11.31 -7.57
N PHE A 217 7.27 -11.15 -8.52
CA PHE A 217 8.70 -11.00 -8.23
C PHE A 217 9.08 -9.55 -7.94
N TYR A 218 8.57 -8.60 -8.74
CA TYR A 218 8.96 -7.19 -8.65
C TYR A 218 8.35 -6.47 -7.46
N CYS A 219 7.11 -6.78 -7.06
CA CYS A 219 6.50 -6.12 -5.89
C CYS A 219 7.25 -6.41 -4.59
N SER A 220 7.31 -5.38 -3.75
CA SER A 220 7.88 -5.46 -2.40
C SER A 220 6.84 -5.92 -1.38
N VAL A 221 5.59 -5.56 -1.60
CA VAL A 221 4.45 -5.93 -0.76
C VAL A 221 3.34 -6.51 -1.64
N ARG A 222 2.70 -7.59 -1.19
CA ARG A 222 1.50 -8.17 -1.80
C ARG A 222 0.44 -8.37 -0.73
N LEU A 223 -0.74 -7.86 -0.99
CA LEU A 223 -1.90 -7.89 -0.10
C LEU A 223 -3.02 -8.71 -0.75
N ASP A 224 -3.45 -9.77 -0.07
CA ASP A 224 -4.65 -10.54 -0.42
C ASP A 224 -5.81 -10.00 0.41
N ILE A 225 -6.79 -9.36 -0.24
CA ILE A 225 -7.94 -8.75 0.41
C ILE A 225 -9.20 -9.59 0.16
N ARG A 226 -9.91 -9.91 1.24
CA ARG A 226 -11.10 -10.78 1.22
C ARG A 226 -12.22 -10.19 2.08
N ARG A 227 -13.42 -10.18 1.53
CA ARG A 227 -14.63 -10.00 2.33
C ARG A 227 -14.88 -11.26 3.14
N ILE A 228 -15.05 -11.14 4.46
CA ILE A 228 -15.27 -12.29 5.37
C ILE A 228 -16.65 -12.27 6.04
N GLY A 229 -17.38 -11.16 5.96
CA GLY A 229 -18.71 -11.03 6.55
C GLY A 229 -19.44 -9.79 6.11
N ALA A 230 -20.71 -9.71 6.41
CA ALA A 230 -21.53 -8.51 6.25
C ALA A 230 -21.75 -7.84 7.62
N ILE A 231 -21.70 -6.49 7.65
CA ILE A 231 -22.05 -5.70 8.83
C ILE A 231 -23.49 -5.26 8.63
N LYS A 232 -24.33 -5.54 9.63
CA LYS A 232 -25.77 -5.22 9.59
C LYS A 232 -26.12 -4.23 10.67
N ASN A 233 -27.05 -3.33 10.35
CA ASN A 233 -27.77 -2.50 11.29
C ASN A 233 -29.25 -2.86 11.18
N GLY A 234 -29.75 -3.67 12.14
CA GLY A 234 -31.04 -4.37 11.98
C GLY A 234 -31.00 -5.34 10.80
N ASP A 235 -31.91 -5.17 9.84
CA ASP A 235 -31.98 -5.99 8.62
C ASP A 235 -31.15 -5.44 7.45
N GLU A 236 -30.67 -4.20 7.56
CA GLU A 236 -29.91 -3.55 6.50
C GLU A 236 -28.42 -3.87 6.56
N VAL A 237 -27.81 -4.20 5.41
CA VAL A 237 -26.38 -4.38 5.29
C VAL A 237 -25.72 -3.02 5.06
N VAL A 238 -24.97 -2.54 6.07
CA VAL A 238 -24.34 -1.21 6.08
C VAL A 238 -22.84 -1.24 5.78
N GLY A 239 -22.25 -2.43 5.68
CA GLY A 239 -20.83 -2.57 5.40
C GLY A 239 -20.38 -4.02 5.31
N ASN A 240 -19.08 -4.18 5.19
CA ASN A 240 -18.42 -5.49 5.12
C ASN A 240 -17.27 -5.59 6.12
N MET A 241 -17.17 -6.73 6.78
CA MET A 241 -15.95 -7.13 7.45
C MET A 241 -14.96 -7.66 6.42
N THR A 242 -13.78 -7.11 6.40
CA THR A 242 -12.74 -7.38 5.41
C THR A 242 -11.48 -7.84 6.09
N ARG A 243 -10.84 -8.89 5.54
CA ARG A 243 -9.53 -9.36 5.96
C ARG A 243 -8.50 -9.07 4.88
N VAL A 244 -7.35 -8.56 5.28
CA VAL A 244 -6.19 -8.36 4.41
C VAL A 244 -5.03 -9.17 4.97
N LYS A 245 -4.49 -10.06 4.13
CA LYS A 245 -3.31 -10.86 4.44
C LYS A 245 -2.10 -10.32 3.70
N VAL A 246 -1.03 -10.06 4.42
CA VAL A 246 0.27 -9.66 3.87
C VAL A 246 1.00 -10.90 3.38
N VAL A 247 0.77 -11.33 2.13
CA VAL A 247 1.32 -12.60 1.59
C VAL A 247 2.77 -12.49 1.14
N LYS A 248 3.25 -11.26 0.92
CA LYS A 248 4.65 -10.96 0.65
C LYS A 248 5.01 -9.61 1.24
N ASN A 249 6.16 -9.56 1.90
CA ASN A 249 6.72 -8.31 2.42
C ASN A 249 8.25 -8.40 2.39
N LYS A 250 8.90 -7.44 1.70
CA LYS A 250 10.37 -7.33 1.62
C LYS A 250 10.95 -6.34 2.64
N VAL A 251 10.08 -5.65 3.39
CA VAL A 251 10.48 -4.59 4.32
C VAL A 251 10.21 -4.93 5.79
N ALA A 252 9.46 -6.01 6.05
CA ALA A 252 9.20 -6.57 7.38
C ALA A 252 8.78 -8.05 7.23
N PRO A 253 8.67 -8.83 8.33
CA PRO A 253 8.17 -10.20 8.28
C PRO A 253 6.76 -10.29 7.68
N PRO A 254 6.55 -11.16 6.67
CA PRO A 254 5.25 -11.35 6.01
C PRO A 254 4.30 -12.22 6.83
N PHE A 255 3.12 -12.51 6.24
CA PHE A 255 2.07 -13.43 6.70
C PHE A 255 1.25 -12.95 7.90
N ARG A 256 1.37 -11.67 8.28
CA ARG A 256 0.44 -11.04 9.20
C ARG A 256 -0.88 -10.72 8.50
N GLU A 257 -1.94 -10.65 9.28
CA GLU A 257 -3.28 -10.34 8.82
C GLU A 257 -3.85 -9.16 9.61
N ALA A 258 -4.72 -8.40 8.95
CA ALA A 258 -5.54 -7.37 9.58
C ALA A 258 -6.99 -7.58 9.17
N GLU A 259 -7.91 -7.38 10.12
CA GLU A 259 -9.34 -7.37 9.87
C GLU A 259 -9.90 -6.00 10.26
N PHE A 260 -10.73 -5.46 9.39
CA PHE A 260 -11.36 -4.15 9.61
C PHE A 260 -12.70 -4.05 8.88
N GLU A 261 -13.49 -3.10 9.32
CA GLU A 261 -14.79 -2.79 8.76
C GLU A 261 -14.66 -1.80 7.60
N ILE A 262 -15.27 -2.13 6.46
CA ILE A 262 -15.52 -1.18 5.37
C ILE A 262 -17.00 -0.82 5.40
N MET A 263 -17.30 0.42 5.77
CA MET A 263 -18.66 0.95 5.84
C MET A 263 -19.03 1.54 4.47
N TYR A 264 -20.24 1.25 3.99
CA TYR A 264 -20.70 1.75 2.70
C TYR A 264 -20.80 3.28 2.69
N GLY A 265 -20.18 3.90 1.69
CA GLY A 265 -20.12 5.35 1.56
C GLY A 265 -19.20 6.09 2.54
N GLN A 266 -18.51 5.37 3.45
CA GLN A 266 -17.59 5.96 4.44
C GLN A 266 -16.18 5.39 4.37
N GLY A 267 -16.02 4.17 3.80
CA GLY A 267 -14.73 3.49 3.72
C GLY A 267 -14.34 2.75 4.99
N ILE A 268 -13.05 2.68 5.26
CA ILE A 268 -12.49 1.95 6.42
C ILE A 268 -12.87 2.65 7.72
N SER A 269 -13.44 1.90 8.66
CA SER A 269 -13.84 2.39 9.99
C SER A 269 -12.62 2.49 10.91
N ARG A 270 -11.91 3.61 10.86
CA ARG A 270 -10.70 3.84 11.67
C ARG A 270 -11.00 3.80 13.17
N GLU A 271 -12.11 4.43 13.60
CA GLU A 271 -12.52 4.42 15.00
C GLU A 271 -12.89 3.01 15.48
N GLY A 272 -13.45 2.19 14.61
CA GLY A 272 -13.73 0.78 14.89
C GLY A 272 -12.45 0.00 15.22
N GLU A 273 -11.38 0.22 14.47
CA GLU A 273 -10.09 -0.39 14.71
C GLU A 273 -9.41 0.15 16.00
N ILE A 274 -9.50 1.47 16.25
CA ILE A 274 -8.99 2.08 17.49
C ILE A 274 -9.65 1.43 18.72
N ILE A 275 -10.96 1.19 18.68
CA ILE A 275 -11.70 0.56 19.78
C ILE A 275 -11.21 -0.88 19.99
N GLU A 276 -11.12 -1.68 18.91
CA GLU A 276 -10.73 -3.08 19.01
C GLU A 276 -9.28 -3.25 19.44
N LEU A 277 -8.37 -2.57 18.78
CA LEU A 277 -6.95 -2.63 19.11
C LEU A 277 -6.65 -1.99 20.48
N GLY A 278 -7.33 -0.87 20.81
CA GLY A 278 -7.20 -0.22 22.11
C GLY A 278 -7.67 -1.12 23.24
N ALA A 279 -8.77 -1.84 23.06
CA ALA A 279 -9.26 -2.81 24.04
C ALA A 279 -8.32 -4.04 24.14
N ALA A 280 -7.84 -4.56 23.02
CA ALA A 280 -6.89 -5.68 22.98
C ALA A 280 -5.56 -5.34 23.68
N GLN A 281 -5.12 -4.08 23.61
CA GLN A 281 -3.91 -3.59 24.26
C GLN A 281 -4.11 -3.08 25.70
N GLY A 282 -5.35 -3.11 26.20
CA GLY A 282 -5.67 -2.59 27.55
C GLY A 282 -5.51 -1.07 27.67
N ILE A 283 -5.53 -0.33 26.56
CA ILE A 283 -5.55 1.14 26.52
C ILE A 283 -6.97 1.62 26.74
N ILE A 284 -7.93 0.96 26.10
CA ILE A 284 -9.36 1.14 26.35
C ILE A 284 -9.81 0.00 27.27
N GLU A 285 -10.40 0.34 28.39
CA GLU A 285 -10.98 -0.61 29.33
C GLU A 285 -12.37 -1.03 28.86
N LYS A 286 -12.62 -2.34 28.79
CA LYS A 286 -13.94 -2.90 28.46
C LYS A 286 -14.50 -3.65 29.64
N SER A 287 -15.63 -3.17 30.17
CA SER A 287 -16.36 -3.80 31.26
C SER A 287 -17.81 -4.06 30.81
N GLY A 288 -18.12 -5.32 30.51
CA GLY A 288 -19.38 -5.71 29.90
C GLY A 288 -19.59 -5.00 28.55
N SER A 289 -20.64 -4.21 28.43
CA SER A 289 -20.93 -3.38 27.23
C SER A 289 -20.27 -1.99 27.27
N TRP A 290 -19.66 -1.60 28.38
CA TRP A 290 -19.09 -0.27 28.55
C TRP A 290 -17.60 -0.22 28.12
N TYR A 291 -17.25 0.86 27.44
CA TYR A 291 -15.88 1.22 27.11
C TYR A 291 -15.46 2.45 27.88
N SER A 292 -14.26 2.44 28.44
CA SER A 292 -13.70 3.53 29.24
C SER A 292 -12.27 3.83 28.83
N TYR A 293 -11.88 5.09 28.91
CA TYR A 293 -10.52 5.56 28.66
C TYR A 293 -10.10 6.52 29.76
N LYS A 294 -8.96 6.29 30.40
CA LYS A 294 -8.47 7.07 31.57
C LYS A 294 -9.53 7.23 32.66
N GLY A 295 -10.28 6.16 32.96
CA GLY A 295 -11.33 6.17 33.97
C GLY A 295 -12.65 6.83 33.52
N ASN A 296 -12.72 7.47 32.37
CA ASN A 296 -13.94 8.09 31.84
C ASN A 296 -14.67 7.14 30.91
N ARG A 297 -15.98 7.01 31.05
CA ARG A 297 -16.82 6.25 30.10
C ARG A 297 -16.88 6.96 28.77
N ILE A 298 -16.53 6.27 27.67
CA ILE A 298 -16.53 6.79 26.31
C ILE A 298 -17.65 6.23 25.44
N GLY A 299 -18.37 5.20 25.91
CA GLY A 299 -19.55 4.69 25.21
C GLY A 299 -20.05 3.38 25.77
N GLN A 300 -21.35 3.10 25.55
CA GLN A 300 -21.96 1.79 25.77
C GLN A 300 -22.20 1.13 24.42
N GLY A 301 -21.56 0.00 24.19
CA GLY A 301 -21.51 -0.66 22.88
C GLY A 301 -20.52 -0.03 21.90
N LYS A 302 -20.18 -0.78 20.85
CA LYS A 302 -19.16 -0.35 19.85
C LYS A 302 -19.60 0.88 19.07
N ASP A 303 -20.87 0.96 18.70
CA ASP A 303 -21.40 2.05 17.85
C ASP A 303 -21.41 3.40 18.58
N ASN A 304 -21.85 3.45 19.85
CA ASN A 304 -21.80 4.67 20.64
C ASN A 304 -20.34 5.11 20.90
N THR A 305 -19.45 4.16 21.13
CA THR A 305 -18.03 4.44 21.32
C THR A 305 -17.39 4.97 20.04
N ARG A 306 -17.77 4.44 18.86
CA ARG A 306 -17.37 4.94 17.55
C ARG A 306 -17.82 6.40 17.36
N THR A 307 -19.08 6.68 17.62
CA THR A 307 -19.64 8.05 17.52
C THR A 307 -18.91 9.01 18.47
N TYR A 308 -18.60 8.57 19.68
CA TYR A 308 -17.82 9.36 20.64
C TYR A 308 -16.44 9.70 20.08
N LEU A 309 -15.70 8.72 19.53
CA LEU A 309 -14.36 8.95 18.97
C LEU A 309 -14.38 9.82 17.71
N GLN A 310 -15.41 9.71 16.88
CA GLN A 310 -15.61 10.59 15.73
C GLN A 310 -15.79 12.06 16.13
N THR A 311 -16.49 12.28 17.23
CA THR A 311 -16.72 13.64 17.77
C THR A 311 -15.51 14.16 18.56
N ASN A 312 -14.80 13.28 19.27
CA ASN A 312 -13.65 13.61 20.11
C ASN A 312 -12.33 13.15 19.44
N ARG A 313 -11.99 13.80 18.35
CA ARG A 313 -10.84 13.42 17.50
C ARG A 313 -9.48 13.45 18.22
N GLU A 314 -9.32 14.32 19.22
CA GLU A 314 -8.11 14.39 20.04
C GLU A 314 -7.93 13.11 20.87
N VAL A 315 -9.02 12.62 21.48
CA VAL A 315 -9.01 11.37 22.24
C VAL A 315 -8.73 10.18 21.33
N ALA A 316 -9.35 10.13 20.15
CA ALA A 316 -9.09 9.08 19.16
C ALA A 316 -7.63 9.06 18.73
N ARG A 317 -7.04 10.23 18.46
CA ARG A 317 -5.64 10.38 18.08
C ARG A 317 -4.70 9.95 19.20
N GLU A 318 -4.96 10.36 20.44
CA GLU A 318 -4.16 9.97 21.60
C GLU A 318 -4.13 8.45 21.81
N ILE A 319 -5.30 7.80 21.68
CA ILE A 319 -5.40 6.34 21.79
C ILE A 319 -4.62 5.66 20.65
N GLU A 320 -4.78 6.16 19.42
CA GLU A 320 -4.07 5.63 18.26
C GLU A 320 -2.54 5.75 18.41
N GLU A 321 -2.04 6.89 18.87
CA GLU A 321 -0.62 7.11 19.12
C GLU A 321 -0.07 6.09 20.15
N GLN A 322 -0.82 5.81 21.20
CA GLN A 322 -0.44 4.79 22.19
C GLN A 322 -0.45 3.36 21.59
N ILE A 323 -1.45 3.04 20.75
CA ILE A 323 -1.48 1.76 20.04
C ILE A 323 -0.27 1.62 19.13
N ARG A 324 0.03 2.64 18.32
CA ARG A 324 1.20 2.67 17.43
C ARG A 324 2.50 2.53 18.20
N ALA A 325 2.66 3.23 19.30
CA ALA A 325 3.86 3.15 20.13
C ALA A 325 4.10 1.76 20.73
N ARG A 326 3.04 0.99 21.02
CA ARG A 326 3.16 -0.38 21.55
C ARG A 326 3.40 -1.45 20.49
N LEU A 327 2.80 -1.29 19.31
CA LEU A 327 2.71 -2.34 18.29
C LEU A 327 3.65 -2.15 17.10
N LEU A 328 4.12 -0.92 16.87
CA LEU A 328 5.11 -0.63 15.83
C LEU A 328 6.52 -0.54 16.43
N PRO A 329 7.56 -0.96 15.69
CA PRO A 329 8.93 -0.76 16.14
C PRO A 329 9.22 0.73 16.29
N VAL A 330 9.95 1.08 17.36
CA VAL A 330 10.37 2.47 17.60
C VAL A 330 11.21 2.94 16.42
N ARG A 331 10.70 3.87 15.60
CA ARG A 331 11.52 4.59 14.64
C ARG A 331 12.49 5.46 15.42
N GLN A 332 13.79 5.29 15.19
CA GLN A 332 14.76 6.27 15.68
C GLN A 332 14.44 7.62 15.01
N GLN A 333 13.91 8.56 15.81
CA GLN A 333 13.70 9.92 15.34
C GLN A 333 15.06 10.48 14.94
N ARG A 334 15.21 10.88 13.68
CA ARG A 334 16.31 11.75 13.26
C ARG A 334 16.16 13.04 14.05
N ASN A 335 17.09 13.29 14.98
CA ASN A 335 17.30 14.61 15.54
C ASN A 335 17.65 15.53 14.35
N GLY A 336 16.70 16.35 13.96
CA GLY A 336 16.88 17.43 12.98
C GLY A 336 17.60 18.63 13.60
N ASP A 337 18.80 18.42 14.16
CA ASP A 337 19.66 19.47 14.71
C ASP A 337 21.07 19.38 14.13
N GLU A 338 21.19 19.57 12.80
CA GLU A 338 22.48 19.91 12.18
C GLU A 338 22.29 20.74 10.90
N ALA A 339 21.46 21.79 10.97
CA ALA A 339 21.36 22.79 9.90
C ALA A 339 21.36 24.23 10.44
N ALA A 340 22.13 24.49 11.49
CA ALA A 340 22.31 25.86 12.00
C ALA A 340 23.69 26.03 12.63
N SER A 341 24.76 25.72 11.89
CA SER A 341 26.14 26.13 12.29
C SER A 341 27.08 26.01 11.10
N THR A 342 26.94 26.90 10.13
CA THR A 342 28.04 27.50 9.36
C THR A 342 27.47 28.70 8.58
N ALA A 343 27.46 29.83 9.25
CA ALA A 343 27.46 31.13 8.58
C ALA A 343 28.90 31.49 8.32
#